data_1170befb51abbf91ddd5ce45541b97c9
#
_entry.id   1170befb51abbf91ddd5ce45541b97c9
#
_cell.length_a   1.000
_cell.length_b   1.000
_cell.length_c   1.000
_cell.angle_alpha   90.00
_cell.angle_beta   90.00
_cell.angle_gamma   90.00
#
_symmetry.space_group_name_H-M   'P 1'
#
loop_
_entity.id
_entity.type
_entity.pdbx_description
1 polymer ?
#
loop_
_entity_poly.entity_id
_entity_poly.type
_entity_poly.pdbx_seq_one_letter_code
_entity_poly.pdbx_strand_id
1 'polypeptide(L)'
;MSKNESEILEVLNGLGSKKLDLDILFSYYSLKLSFEIRKVIAEKIGMQERKGYFLLEKMIKKFGLKVEFIEALKLTNEKDAKDLLLKNLYQNNKLNIHIINALEPWGGEIELTLIREIFDICEIDFWIAGLNILHFKAHQLTDEILLSLIDQIKIYDDFKINYKIISILKRRESEIVCKLLYKYSLNKELEIAKYAIFSLGSIWNDNSFEQLSKLENEIKDPSLLKCIKNQKLISNQFLINK
;
A
#
# COMPACT_ATOMS: atom_id res chain seq x y z
N MET A 1 -22.03 -21.48 8.68
CA MET A 1 -22.10 -20.73 9.96
C MET A 1 -22.97 -21.48 10.94
N SER A 2 -22.53 -21.63 12.18
CA SER A 2 -23.38 -22.18 13.25
C SER A 2 -24.42 -21.12 13.67
N LYS A 3 -25.57 -21.57 14.28
CA LYS A 3 -26.62 -20.67 14.77
C LYS A 3 -26.04 -19.59 15.72
N ASN A 4 -25.08 -19.97 16.55
CA ASN A 4 -24.39 -19.07 17.47
C ASN A 4 -23.54 -18.00 16.73
N GLU A 5 -22.95 -18.32 15.59
CA GLU A 5 -22.16 -17.38 14.78
C GLU A 5 -23.02 -16.31 14.12
N SER A 6 -24.25 -16.67 13.67
CA SER A 6 -25.20 -15.71 13.12
C SER A 6 -25.65 -14.69 14.15
N GLU A 7 -25.92 -15.13 15.38
CA GLU A 7 -26.28 -14.26 16.50
C GLU A 7 -25.15 -13.28 16.86
N ILE A 8 -23.89 -13.77 16.90
CA ILE A 8 -22.73 -12.91 17.15
C ILE A 8 -22.58 -11.84 16.05
N LEU A 9 -22.71 -12.22 14.77
CA LEU A 9 -22.62 -11.26 13.66
C LEU A 9 -23.75 -10.23 13.70
N GLU A 10 -24.97 -10.63 14.04
CA GLU A 10 -26.09 -9.70 14.17
C GLU A 10 -25.82 -8.65 15.25
N VAL A 11 -25.32 -9.08 16.41
CA VAL A 11 -24.91 -8.18 17.50
C VAL A 11 -23.79 -7.25 17.02
N LEU A 12 -22.71 -7.78 16.38
CA LEU A 12 -21.59 -6.99 15.91
C LEU A 12 -21.96 -5.97 14.83
N ASN A 13 -22.90 -6.31 13.94
CA ASN A 13 -23.40 -5.43 12.89
C ASN A 13 -24.39 -4.38 13.43
N GLY A 14 -25.23 -4.75 14.41
CA GLY A 14 -26.19 -3.85 15.03
C GLY A 14 -25.56 -2.75 15.88
N LEU A 15 -24.30 -2.93 16.29
CA LEU A 15 -23.59 -2.00 17.16
C LEU A 15 -23.00 -0.77 16.41
N GLY A 16 -22.96 -0.80 15.08
CA GLY A 16 -22.44 0.32 14.26
C GLY A 16 -21.05 0.81 14.68
N SER A 17 -20.86 2.13 14.68
CA SER A 17 -19.62 2.81 15.12
C SER A 17 -19.62 3.18 16.61
N LYS A 18 -20.62 2.75 17.40
CA LYS A 18 -20.67 3.03 18.84
C LYS A 18 -19.48 2.34 19.52
N LYS A 19 -18.91 3.02 20.54
CA LYS A 19 -17.86 2.46 21.40
C LYS A 19 -18.36 1.15 21.99
N LEU A 20 -17.76 0.04 21.53
CA LEU A 20 -18.10 -1.30 21.98
C LEU A 20 -17.44 -1.56 23.34
N ASP A 21 -18.16 -2.29 24.18
CA ASP A 21 -17.55 -2.85 25.39
C ASP A 21 -16.52 -3.92 24.97
N LEU A 22 -15.26 -3.64 25.27
CA LEU A 22 -14.14 -4.52 24.93
C LEU A 22 -14.21 -5.87 25.65
N ASP A 23 -14.80 -5.91 26.85
CA ASP A 23 -14.98 -7.17 27.61
C ASP A 23 -16.01 -8.08 26.93
N ILE A 24 -17.05 -7.49 26.34
CA ILE A 24 -18.03 -8.23 25.52
C ILE A 24 -17.34 -8.80 24.28
N LEU A 25 -16.58 -7.99 23.54
CA LEU A 25 -15.84 -8.46 22.35
C LEU A 25 -14.85 -9.57 22.70
N PHE A 26 -14.12 -9.44 23.81
CA PHE A 26 -13.22 -10.47 24.28
C PHE A 26 -13.95 -11.77 24.64
N SER A 27 -15.14 -11.68 25.26
CA SER A 27 -15.95 -12.85 25.63
C SER A 27 -16.46 -13.62 24.41
N TYR A 28 -16.74 -12.94 23.31
CA TYR A 28 -17.18 -13.57 22.06
C TYR A 28 -16.05 -14.26 21.31
N TYR A 29 -14.77 -13.83 21.48
CA TYR A 29 -13.68 -14.42 20.73
C TYR A 29 -13.36 -15.84 21.18
N SER A 30 -13.39 -16.77 20.22
CA SER A 30 -13.02 -18.19 20.42
C SER A 30 -12.36 -18.75 19.16
N LEU A 31 -11.34 -19.58 19.32
CA LEU A 31 -10.71 -20.30 18.21
C LEU A 31 -11.63 -21.32 17.51
N LYS A 32 -12.79 -21.62 18.11
CA LYS A 32 -13.82 -22.49 17.51
C LYS A 32 -14.70 -21.77 16.49
N LEU A 33 -14.69 -20.43 16.48
CA LEU A 33 -15.41 -19.62 15.49
C LEU A 33 -14.72 -19.69 14.12
N SER A 34 -15.48 -19.45 13.05
CA SER A 34 -14.93 -19.28 11.71
C SER A 34 -13.94 -18.12 11.66
N PHE A 35 -13.04 -18.16 10.69
CA PHE A 35 -12.03 -17.09 10.53
C PHE A 35 -12.68 -15.72 10.32
N GLU A 36 -13.74 -15.66 9.53
CA GLU A 36 -14.48 -14.43 9.20
C GLU A 36 -15.01 -13.74 10.45
N ILE A 37 -15.59 -14.51 11.38
CA ILE A 37 -16.13 -13.94 12.63
C ILE A 37 -15.02 -13.49 13.56
N ARG A 38 -13.96 -14.31 13.71
CA ARG A 38 -12.80 -13.94 14.50
C ARG A 38 -12.18 -12.64 13.97
N LYS A 39 -12.07 -12.51 12.63
CA LYS A 39 -11.57 -11.31 11.96
C LYS A 39 -12.44 -10.09 12.30
N VAL A 40 -13.75 -10.17 12.15
CA VAL A 40 -14.68 -9.07 12.48
C VAL A 40 -14.53 -8.65 13.95
N ILE A 41 -14.46 -9.61 14.89
CA ILE A 41 -14.25 -9.29 16.32
C ILE A 41 -12.91 -8.56 16.51
N ALA A 42 -11.82 -9.07 15.94
CA ALA A 42 -10.50 -8.47 16.07
C ALA A 42 -10.45 -7.06 15.47
N GLU A 43 -11.04 -6.85 14.29
CA GLU A 43 -11.15 -5.52 13.66
C GLU A 43 -11.91 -4.51 14.52
N LYS A 44 -13.06 -4.92 15.10
CA LYS A 44 -13.82 -4.07 16.02
C LYS A 44 -13.01 -3.69 17.26
N ILE A 45 -12.16 -4.60 17.76
CA ILE A 45 -11.21 -4.31 18.84
C ILE A 45 -10.15 -3.32 18.36
N GLY A 46 -9.53 -3.56 17.21
CA GLY A 46 -8.50 -2.69 16.64
C GLY A 46 -8.98 -1.25 16.42
N MET A 47 -10.22 -1.06 16.00
CA MET A 47 -10.84 0.27 15.83
C MET A 47 -11.00 1.07 17.16
N GLN A 48 -10.74 0.47 18.32
CA GLN A 48 -10.76 1.17 19.61
C GLN A 48 -9.38 1.79 19.99
N GLU A 49 -8.51 1.94 19.00
CA GLU A 49 -7.21 2.60 19.16
C GLU A 49 -6.39 1.99 20.31
N ARG A 50 -5.86 2.83 21.21
CA ARG A 50 -5.00 2.41 22.32
C ARG A 50 -5.63 1.35 23.24
N LYS A 51 -6.93 1.45 23.52
CA LYS A 51 -7.62 0.44 24.33
C LYS A 51 -7.71 -0.90 23.60
N GLY A 52 -7.97 -0.83 22.29
CA GLY A 52 -7.96 -2.00 21.41
C GLY A 52 -6.59 -2.67 21.37
N TYR A 53 -5.51 -1.88 21.27
CA TYR A 53 -4.15 -2.40 21.31
C TYR A 53 -3.89 -3.25 22.58
N PHE A 54 -4.18 -2.72 23.77
CA PHE A 54 -3.97 -3.48 25.01
C PHE A 54 -4.76 -4.77 25.07
N LEU A 55 -5.98 -4.78 24.56
CA LEU A 55 -6.77 -6.00 24.49
C LEU A 55 -6.18 -6.99 23.49
N LEU A 56 -5.78 -6.54 22.29
CA LEU A 56 -5.13 -7.37 21.29
C LEU A 56 -3.83 -7.99 21.82
N GLU A 57 -3.01 -7.21 22.52
CA GLU A 57 -1.80 -7.73 23.18
C GLU A 57 -2.12 -8.85 24.17
N LYS A 58 -3.15 -8.68 25.00
CA LYS A 58 -3.63 -9.72 25.93
C LYS A 58 -4.13 -10.96 25.18
N MET A 59 -4.84 -10.77 24.06
CA MET A 59 -5.32 -11.87 23.23
C MET A 59 -4.17 -12.61 22.54
N ILE A 60 -3.17 -11.91 22.06
CA ILE A 60 -1.97 -12.50 21.46
C ILE A 60 -1.20 -13.35 22.49
N LYS A 61 -1.06 -12.85 23.72
CA LYS A 61 -0.45 -13.62 24.82
C LYS A 61 -1.22 -14.92 25.11
N LYS A 62 -2.55 -14.90 25.00
CA LYS A 62 -3.43 -16.05 25.30
C LYS A 62 -3.55 -17.03 24.12
N PHE A 63 -3.67 -16.56 22.89
CA PHE A 63 -4.02 -17.37 21.72
C PHE A 63 -2.89 -17.50 20.70
N GLY A 64 -1.76 -16.84 20.92
CA GLY A 64 -0.68 -16.66 19.95
C GLY A 64 -1.00 -15.61 18.90
N LEU A 65 0.00 -15.19 18.14
CA LEU A 65 -0.18 -14.26 17.03
C LEU A 65 -0.94 -14.96 15.88
N LYS A 66 -2.00 -14.33 15.40
CA LYS A 66 -2.88 -14.80 14.33
C LYS A 66 -3.05 -13.72 13.27
N VAL A 67 -3.42 -14.11 12.05
CA VAL A 67 -3.64 -13.18 10.94
C VAL A 67 -4.66 -12.10 11.31
N GLU A 68 -5.79 -12.48 11.91
CA GLU A 68 -6.82 -11.55 12.34
C GLU A 68 -6.33 -10.52 13.38
N PHE A 69 -5.38 -10.88 14.24
CA PHE A 69 -4.78 -9.94 15.19
C PHE A 69 -3.78 -9.00 14.52
N ILE A 70 -3.02 -9.49 13.54
CA ILE A 70 -2.09 -8.69 12.75
C ILE A 70 -2.87 -7.59 12.01
N GLU A 71 -3.96 -7.95 11.33
CA GLU A 71 -4.82 -7.01 10.62
C GLU A 71 -5.48 -6.00 11.57
N ALA A 72 -5.89 -6.45 12.76
CA ALA A 72 -6.48 -5.58 13.78
C ALA A 72 -5.46 -4.62 14.40
N LEU A 73 -4.21 -5.04 14.61
CA LEU A 73 -3.11 -4.17 15.09
C LEU A 73 -2.88 -2.99 14.14
N LYS A 74 -2.96 -3.20 12.82
CA LYS A 74 -2.89 -2.13 11.81
C LYS A 74 -3.93 -1.04 12.08
N LEU A 75 -5.15 -1.42 12.49
CA LEU A 75 -6.25 -0.49 12.71
C LEU A 75 -6.12 0.35 13.98
N THR A 76 -5.29 -0.09 14.93
CA THR A 76 -5.07 0.68 16.16
C THR A 76 -4.28 1.97 15.91
N ASN A 77 -3.47 1.99 14.86
CA ASN A 77 -2.54 3.09 14.53
C ASN A 77 -1.57 3.47 15.68
N GLU A 78 -1.33 2.56 16.61
CA GLU A 78 -0.46 2.78 17.78
C GLU A 78 0.99 2.39 17.45
N LYS A 79 1.95 3.18 17.95
CA LYS A 79 3.37 2.88 17.78
C LYS A 79 3.75 1.53 18.40
N ASP A 80 3.19 1.21 19.56
CA ASP A 80 3.41 -0.05 20.24
C ASP A 80 2.95 -1.26 19.39
N ALA A 81 1.91 -1.07 18.56
CA ALA A 81 1.46 -2.10 17.60
C ALA A 81 2.48 -2.33 16.49
N LYS A 82 3.07 -1.25 15.94
CA LYS A 82 4.18 -1.34 14.99
C LYS A 82 5.35 -2.14 15.59
N ASP A 83 5.78 -1.77 16.81
CA ASP A 83 6.93 -2.40 17.46
C ASP A 83 6.66 -3.88 17.76
N LEU A 84 5.42 -4.24 18.14
CA LEU A 84 4.99 -5.62 18.32
C LEU A 84 5.02 -6.41 16.99
N LEU A 85 4.58 -5.81 15.89
CA LEU A 85 4.63 -6.42 14.57
C LEU A 85 6.08 -6.66 14.12
N LEU A 86 6.95 -5.64 14.23
CA LEU A 86 8.37 -5.75 13.89
C LEU A 86 9.08 -6.82 14.72
N LYS A 87 8.79 -6.90 16.02
CA LYS A 87 9.35 -7.95 16.92
C LYS A 87 8.97 -9.36 16.48
N ASN A 88 7.81 -9.55 15.87
CA ASN A 88 7.33 -10.86 15.43
C ASN A 88 7.66 -11.17 13.95
N LEU A 89 8.20 -10.20 13.22
CA LEU A 89 8.64 -10.41 11.84
C LEU A 89 9.75 -11.46 11.82
N TYR A 90 9.68 -12.37 10.87
CA TYR A 90 10.59 -13.52 10.66
C TYR A 90 10.54 -14.62 11.75
N GLN A 91 9.72 -14.49 12.79
CA GLN A 91 9.53 -15.58 13.77
C GLN A 91 8.65 -16.72 13.24
N ASN A 92 7.74 -16.40 12.29
CA ASN A 92 6.87 -17.37 11.64
C ASN A 92 6.68 -16.98 10.17
N ASN A 93 7.34 -17.70 9.27
CA ASN A 93 7.33 -17.40 7.83
C ASN A 93 5.93 -17.26 7.23
N LYS A 94 4.94 -18.03 7.72
CA LYS A 94 3.55 -17.96 7.23
C LYS A 94 2.86 -16.64 7.57
N LEU A 95 3.35 -15.91 8.57
CA LEU A 95 2.76 -14.64 8.99
C LEU A 95 3.51 -13.42 8.43
N ASN A 96 4.69 -13.59 7.86
CA ASN A 96 5.54 -12.48 7.43
C ASN A 96 4.82 -11.55 6.45
N ILE A 97 4.18 -12.09 5.43
CA ILE A 97 3.47 -11.27 4.43
C ILE A 97 2.33 -10.44 5.08
N HIS A 98 1.60 -11.04 6.04
CA HIS A 98 0.55 -10.33 6.76
C HIS A 98 1.13 -9.21 7.64
N ILE A 99 2.26 -9.49 8.32
CA ILE A 99 2.96 -8.49 9.14
C ILE A 99 3.44 -7.33 8.27
N ILE A 100 4.10 -7.60 7.15
CA ILE A 100 4.61 -6.57 6.25
C ILE A 100 3.46 -5.71 5.70
N ASN A 101 2.36 -6.33 5.27
CA ASN A 101 1.16 -5.59 4.84
C ASN A 101 0.55 -4.73 5.98
N ALA A 102 0.62 -5.20 7.21
CA ALA A 102 0.11 -4.47 8.35
C ALA A 102 0.99 -3.26 8.73
N LEU A 103 2.28 -3.25 8.35
CA LEU A 103 3.21 -2.15 8.60
C LEU A 103 3.02 -0.93 7.67
N GLU A 104 2.18 -1.04 6.64
CA GLU A 104 1.94 0.02 5.64
C GLU A 104 1.65 1.41 6.25
N PRO A 105 0.78 1.61 7.28
CA PRO A 105 0.49 2.92 7.84
C PRO A 105 1.71 3.62 8.43
N TRP A 106 2.68 2.85 8.89
CA TRP A 106 3.94 3.35 9.46
C TRP A 106 5.08 3.39 8.44
N GLY A 107 4.79 3.27 7.14
CA GLY A 107 5.80 3.17 6.09
C GLY A 107 6.86 4.27 6.15
N GLY A 108 6.48 5.51 6.50
CA GLY A 108 7.43 6.62 6.70
C GLY A 108 8.45 6.38 7.83
N GLU A 109 8.13 5.55 8.82
CA GLU A 109 8.98 5.23 9.97
C GLU A 109 9.79 3.92 9.78
N ILE A 110 9.46 3.13 8.75
CA ILE A 110 10.14 1.84 8.48
C ILE A 110 11.56 2.11 7.97
N GLU A 111 12.53 1.36 8.49
CA GLU A 111 13.92 1.46 8.06
C GLU A 111 14.12 0.99 6.60
N LEU A 112 15.02 1.67 5.87
CA LEU A 112 15.32 1.32 4.47
C LEU A 112 15.90 -0.08 4.32
N THR A 113 16.63 -0.55 5.30
CA THR A 113 17.18 -1.91 5.36
C THR A 113 16.08 -2.95 5.27
N LEU A 114 15.01 -2.79 6.03
CA LEU A 114 13.86 -3.69 5.99
C LEU A 114 13.16 -3.68 4.62
N ILE A 115 13.02 -2.50 3.98
CA ILE A 115 12.42 -2.42 2.64
C ILE A 115 13.27 -3.18 1.62
N ARG A 116 14.60 -3.08 1.70
CA ARG A 116 15.52 -3.86 0.85
C ARG A 116 15.39 -5.35 1.08
N GLU A 117 15.40 -5.79 2.35
CA GLU A 117 15.20 -7.19 2.72
C GLU A 117 13.88 -7.75 2.17
N ILE A 118 12.79 -6.96 2.19
CA ILE A 118 11.50 -7.35 1.61
C ILE A 118 11.62 -7.53 0.09
N PHE A 119 12.32 -6.65 -0.61
CA PHE A 119 12.50 -6.78 -2.06
C PHE A 119 13.42 -7.94 -2.45
N ASP A 120 14.38 -8.31 -1.59
CA ASP A 120 15.28 -9.46 -1.79
C ASP A 120 14.57 -10.82 -1.66
N ILE A 121 13.36 -10.89 -1.11
CA ILE A 121 12.57 -12.14 -1.02
C ILE A 121 12.16 -12.65 -2.42
N CYS A 122 12.12 -11.78 -3.42
CA CYS A 122 11.81 -12.14 -4.81
C CYS A 122 10.44 -12.80 -5.04
N GLU A 123 9.44 -12.44 -4.24
CA GLU A 123 8.04 -12.86 -4.39
C GLU A 123 7.14 -11.65 -4.65
N ILE A 124 6.17 -11.79 -5.57
CA ILE A 124 5.30 -10.70 -6.03
C ILE A 124 4.54 -10.04 -4.86
N ASP A 125 3.98 -10.84 -3.96
CA ASP A 125 3.20 -10.32 -2.83
C ASP A 125 4.07 -9.49 -1.87
N PHE A 126 5.32 -9.92 -1.65
CA PHE A 126 6.30 -9.18 -0.85
C PHE A 126 6.72 -7.87 -1.52
N TRP A 127 6.93 -7.88 -2.85
CA TRP A 127 7.22 -6.66 -3.60
C TRP A 127 6.06 -5.66 -3.54
N ILE A 128 4.82 -6.13 -3.69
CA ILE A 128 3.62 -5.28 -3.57
C ILE A 128 3.53 -4.68 -2.16
N ALA A 129 3.76 -5.48 -1.12
CA ALA A 129 3.74 -5.01 0.26
C ALA A 129 4.87 -4.02 0.54
N GLY A 130 6.10 -4.28 0.06
CA GLY A 130 7.24 -3.38 0.15
C GLY A 130 6.99 -2.05 -0.59
N LEU A 131 6.38 -2.09 -1.77
CA LEU A 131 5.99 -0.88 -2.52
C LEU A 131 4.91 -0.07 -1.80
N ASN A 132 3.99 -0.71 -1.06
CA ASN A 132 3.02 0.00 -0.22
C ASN A 132 3.74 0.78 0.89
N ILE A 133 4.70 0.16 1.57
CA ILE A 133 5.54 0.82 2.59
C ILE A 133 6.35 1.95 1.95
N LEU A 134 7.00 1.69 0.81
CA LEU A 134 7.83 2.65 0.10
C LEU A 134 7.02 3.88 -0.36
N HIS A 135 5.75 3.71 -0.71
CA HIS A 135 4.85 4.79 -1.09
C HIS A 135 4.76 5.88 0.00
N PHE A 136 4.69 5.48 1.27
CA PHE A 136 4.67 6.41 2.41
C PHE A 136 6.06 6.96 2.75
N LYS A 137 7.13 6.21 2.48
CA LYS A 137 8.50 6.64 2.74
C LYS A 137 9.09 7.49 1.63
N ALA A 138 8.61 7.37 0.43
CA ALA A 138 9.21 7.97 -0.77
C ALA A 138 9.54 9.46 -0.61
N HIS A 139 8.68 10.26 0.03
CA HIS A 139 8.88 11.70 0.22
C HIS A 139 10.13 12.05 1.05
N GLN A 140 10.69 11.11 1.81
CA GLN A 140 11.89 11.29 2.63
C GLN A 140 13.18 10.90 1.89
N LEU A 141 13.08 10.34 0.67
CA LEU A 141 14.19 9.79 -0.08
C LEU A 141 14.62 10.73 -1.21
N THR A 142 15.91 10.70 -1.56
CA THR A 142 16.35 11.26 -2.84
C THR A 142 15.91 10.35 -3.99
N ASP A 143 15.89 10.90 -5.22
CA ASP A 143 15.46 10.12 -6.37
C ASP A 143 16.41 8.95 -6.65
N GLU A 144 17.72 9.13 -6.41
CA GLU A 144 18.73 8.09 -6.59
C GLU A 144 18.46 6.89 -5.66
N ILE A 145 18.17 7.15 -4.37
CA ILE A 145 17.85 6.10 -3.39
C ILE A 145 16.54 5.41 -3.78
N LEU A 146 15.51 6.19 -4.12
CA LEU A 146 14.21 5.65 -4.52
C LEU A 146 14.33 4.74 -5.74
N LEU A 147 15.03 5.20 -6.78
CA LEU A 147 15.20 4.43 -8.00
C LEU A 147 16.05 3.18 -7.77
N SER A 148 17.09 3.26 -6.92
CA SER A 148 17.89 2.08 -6.56
C SER A 148 17.09 1.00 -5.85
N LEU A 149 16.05 1.38 -5.09
CA LEU A 149 15.10 0.42 -4.48
C LEU A 149 14.15 -0.19 -5.51
N ILE A 150 13.63 0.64 -6.42
CA ILE A 150 12.73 0.17 -7.50
C ILE A 150 13.47 -0.79 -8.43
N ASP A 151 14.75 -0.55 -8.73
CA ASP A 151 15.57 -1.40 -9.61
C ASP A 151 15.85 -2.80 -9.02
N GLN A 152 15.64 -3.01 -7.72
CA GLN A 152 15.72 -4.35 -7.10
C GLN A 152 14.55 -5.24 -7.54
N ILE A 153 13.43 -4.64 -7.95
CA ILE A 153 12.25 -5.35 -8.41
C ILE A 153 12.45 -5.73 -9.88
N LYS A 154 12.79 -7.00 -10.14
CA LYS A 154 13.21 -7.49 -11.47
C LYS A 154 12.07 -7.83 -12.43
N ILE A 155 10.81 -7.79 -12.00
CA ILE A 155 9.65 -8.13 -12.85
C ILE A 155 8.96 -6.83 -13.28
N TYR A 156 9.15 -6.47 -14.55
CA TYR A 156 8.59 -5.27 -15.15
C TYR A 156 7.25 -5.48 -15.88
N ASP A 157 6.76 -6.73 -15.96
CA ASP A 157 5.54 -7.07 -16.71
C ASP A 157 4.31 -7.31 -15.82
N ASP A 158 4.41 -7.14 -14.48
CA ASP A 158 3.25 -7.24 -13.59
C ASP A 158 2.49 -5.92 -13.50
N PHE A 159 1.19 -5.97 -13.81
CA PHE A 159 0.32 -4.79 -13.79
C PHE A 159 0.29 -4.08 -12.43
N LYS A 160 0.16 -4.82 -11.32
CA LYS A 160 0.03 -4.25 -9.97
C LYS A 160 1.32 -3.58 -9.53
N ILE A 161 2.46 -4.20 -9.84
CA ILE A 161 3.79 -3.66 -9.53
C ILE A 161 4.00 -2.36 -10.31
N ASN A 162 3.80 -2.38 -11.63
CA ASN A 162 3.96 -1.20 -12.48
C ASN A 162 3.06 -0.04 -12.04
N TYR A 163 1.79 -0.36 -11.73
CA TYR A 163 0.84 0.65 -11.24
C TYR A 163 1.33 1.31 -9.94
N LYS A 164 1.86 0.52 -8.99
CA LYS A 164 2.38 1.04 -7.72
C LYS A 164 3.65 1.87 -7.91
N ILE A 165 4.57 1.42 -8.75
CA ILE A 165 5.79 2.18 -9.08
C ILE A 165 5.41 3.54 -9.67
N ILE A 166 4.55 3.58 -10.68
CA ILE A 166 4.08 4.85 -11.28
C ILE A 166 3.40 5.73 -10.22
N SER A 167 2.61 5.13 -9.33
CA SER A 167 1.94 5.85 -8.22
C SER A 167 2.93 6.53 -7.26
N ILE A 168 4.11 5.94 -7.05
CA ILE A 168 5.19 6.53 -6.25
C ILE A 168 5.89 7.64 -7.06
N LEU A 169 6.23 7.36 -8.31
CA LEU A 169 6.97 8.26 -9.19
C LEU A 169 6.22 9.55 -9.53
N LYS A 170 4.90 9.51 -9.71
CA LYS A 170 4.08 10.69 -10.07
C LYS A 170 4.12 11.84 -9.05
N ARG A 171 4.68 11.61 -7.86
CA ARG A 171 4.87 12.62 -6.81
C ARG A 171 6.24 13.31 -6.88
N ARG A 172 7.00 13.07 -7.94
CA ARG A 172 8.39 13.53 -8.13
C ARG A 172 8.50 14.33 -9.42
N GLU A 173 9.40 15.32 -9.42
CA GLU A 173 9.48 16.29 -10.51
C GLU A 173 10.82 16.26 -11.25
N SER A 174 11.75 15.37 -10.88
CA SER A 174 13.08 15.33 -11.48
C SER A 174 13.07 14.79 -12.91
N GLU A 175 14.07 15.19 -13.67
CA GLU A 175 14.27 14.74 -15.05
C GLU A 175 14.36 13.21 -15.17
N ILE A 176 15.08 12.56 -14.22
CA ILE A 176 15.27 11.11 -14.23
C ILE A 176 13.95 10.37 -14.02
N VAL A 177 13.08 10.90 -13.17
CA VAL A 177 11.74 10.35 -12.95
C VAL A 177 10.86 10.56 -14.19
N CYS A 178 10.89 11.74 -14.82
CA CYS A 178 10.17 11.99 -16.07
C CYS A 178 10.61 11.02 -17.18
N LYS A 179 11.90 10.73 -17.30
CA LYS A 179 12.44 9.74 -18.25
C LYS A 179 11.97 8.32 -17.93
N LEU A 180 11.83 7.96 -16.67
CA LEU A 180 11.29 6.64 -16.29
C LEU A 180 9.79 6.53 -16.56
N LEU A 181 9.01 7.55 -16.25
CA LEU A 181 7.58 7.60 -16.59
C LEU A 181 7.35 7.55 -18.11
N TYR A 182 8.22 8.21 -18.89
CA TYR A 182 8.22 8.07 -20.34
C TYR A 182 8.38 6.61 -20.79
N LYS A 183 9.32 5.84 -20.20
CA LYS A 183 9.46 4.40 -20.50
C LYS A 183 8.20 3.61 -20.17
N TYR A 184 7.55 3.90 -19.02
CA TYR A 184 6.26 3.27 -18.68
C TYR A 184 5.13 3.67 -19.64
N SER A 185 5.18 4.85 -20.25
CA SER A 185 4.20 5.28 -21.24
C SER A 185 4.28 4.48 -22.55
N LEU A 186 5.37 3.75 -22.78
CA LEU A 186 5.55 2.82 -23.91
C LEU A 186 5.20 1.37 -23.55
N ASN A 187 4.59 1.12 -22.39
CA ASN A 187 4.22 -0.22 -21.95
C ASN A 187 3.15 -0.85 -22.87
N LYS A 188 3.21 -2.17 -23.03
CA LYS A 188 2.24 -2.94 -23.84
C LYS A 188 0.82 -2.87 -23.26
N GLU A 189 0.73 -2.83 -21.93
CA GLU A 189 -0.53 -2.71 -21.21
C GLU A 189 -1.05 -1.27 -21.31
N LEU A 190 -2.15 -1.12 -22.05
CA LEU A 190 -2.73 0.20 -22.37
C LEU A 190 -3.04 1.03 -21.12
N GLU A 191 -3.53 0.40 -20.05
CA GLU A 191 -3.87 1.10 -18.81
C GLU A 191 -2.61 1.57 -18.05
N ILE A 192 -1.52 0.82 -18.10
CA ILE A 192 -0.23 1.26 -17.55
C ILE A 192 0.32 2.44 -18.35
N ALA A 193 0.30 2.34 -19.69
CA ALA A 193 0.74 3.43 -20.57
C ALA A 193 -0.06 4.71 -20.32
N LYS A 194 -1.38 4.63 -20.26
CA LYS A 194 -2.26 5.77 -19.92
C LYS A 194 -1.92 6.36 -18.55
N TYR A 195 -1.77 5.50 -17.54
CA TYR A 195 -1.49 5.98 -16.18
C TYR A 195 -0.14 6.70 -16.09
N ALA A 196 0.88 6.23 -16.82
CA ALA A 196 2.17 6.90 -16.92
C ALA A 196 2.06 8.25 -17.65
N ILE A 197 1.30 8.34 -18.76
CA ILE A 197 1.04 9.60 -19.49
C ILE A 197 0.32 10.61 -18.58
N PHE A 198 -0.72 10.19 -17.84
CA PHE A 198 -1.39 11.06 -16.88
C PHE A 198 -0.45 11.52 -15.77
N SER A 199 0.44 10.64 -15.31
CA SER A 199 1.43 10.96 -14.29
C SER A 199 2.44 11.99 -14.77
N LEU A 200 2.95 11.88 -16.00
CA LEU A 200 3.77 12.90 -16.64
C LEU A 200 3.03 14.24 -16.73
N GLY A 201 1.79 14.22 -17.20
CA GLY A 201 0.97 15.44 -17.33
C GLY A 201 0.70 16.15 -15.99
N SER A 202 0.76 15.43 -14.87
CA SER A 202 0.55 16.01 -13.52
C SER A 202 1.79 16.67 -12.91
N ILE A 203 2.97 16.50 -13.50
CA ILE A 203 4.23 17.04 -12.97
C ILE A 203 4.42 18.53 -13.30
N TRP A 204 3.88 19.05 -14.37
CA TRP A 204 3.85 20.46 -14.80
C TRP A 204 5.21 21.17 -14.81
N ASN A 205 6.23 20.53 -15.35
CA ASN A 205 7.55 21.13 -15.59
C ASN A 205 8.04 20.89 -17.02
N ASP A 206 9.12 21.58 -17.42
CA ASP A 206 9.69 21.48 -18.76
C ASP A 206 10.10 20.05 -19.13
N ASN A 207 10.66 19.31 -18.18
CA ASN A 207 11.08 17.93 -18.38
C ASN A 207 9.88 17.03 -18.73
N SER A 208 8.79 17.15 -17.98
CA SER A 208 7.57 16.35 -18.24
C SER A 208 6.95 16.71 -19.59
N PHE A 209 6.90 17.99 -19.93
CA PHE A 209 6.40 18.49 -21.21
C PHE A 209 7.24 17.99 -22.39
N GLU A 210 8.59 17.98 -22.25
CA GLU A 210 9.49 17.42 -23.24
C GLU A 210 9.21 15.94 -23.49
N GLN A 211 9.05 15.15 -22.41
CA GLN A 211 8.73 13.71 -22.54
C GLN A 211 7.37 13.48 -23.21
N LEU A 212 6.35 14.25 -22.86
CA LEU A 212 5.03 14.19 -23.54
C LEU A 212 5.14 14.54 -25.02
N SER A 213 6.01 15.49 -25.38
CA SER A 213 6.23 15.88 -26.79
C SER A 213 6.96 14.79 -27.58
N LYS A 214 7.90 14.08 -26.97
CA LYS A 214 8.53 12.89 -27.58
C LYS A 214 7.52 11.77 -27.79
N LEU A 215 6.68 11.48 -26.81
CA LEU A 215 5.63 10.45 -26.91
C LEU A 215 4.64 10.74 -28.03
N GLU A 216 4.27 12.01 -28.26
CA GLU A 216 3.35 12.40 -29.34
C GLU A 216 3.90 12.04 -30.72
N ASN A 217 5.22 12.06 -30.90
CA ASN A 217 5.86 11.72 -32.17
C ASN A 217 6.07 10.20 -32.35
N GLU A 218 6.13 9.43 -31.28
CA GLU A 218 6.45 8.00 -31.29
C GLU A 218 5.21 7.10 -31.25
N ILE A 219 4.21 7.50 -30.47
CA ILE A 219 3.00 6.68 -30.27
C ILE A 219 2.06 6.82 -31.45
N LYS A 220 1.58 5.67 -31.96
CA LYS A 220 0.61 5.60 -33.07
C LYS A 220 -0.81 5.27 -32.62
N ASP A 221 -0.98 4.76 -31.39
CA ASP A 221 -2.31 4.42 -30.86
C ASP A 221 -3.17 5.67 -30.68
N PRO A 222 -4.37 5.74 -31.31
CA PRO A 222 -5.20 6.94 -31.26
C PRO A 222 -5.69 7.31 -29.85
N SER A 223 -5.92 6.31 -28.97
CA SER A 223 -6.37 6.52 -27.59
C SER A 223 -5.27 7.17 -26.76
N LEU A 224 -4.03 6.66 -26.87
CA LEU A 224 -2.87 7.22 -26.18
C LEU A 224 -2.53 8.61 -26.73
N LEU A 225 -2.58 8.83 -28.04
CA LEU A 225 -2.36 10.16 -28.65
C LEU A 225 -3.35 11.20 -28.13
N LYS A 226 -4.63 10.80 -27.97
CA LYS A 226 -5.64 11.69 -27.36
C LYS A 226 -5.28 12.04 -25.92
N CYS A 227 -4.84 11.04 -25.12
CA CYS A 227 -4.38 11.28 -23.75
C CYS A 227 -3.18 12.25 -23.70
N ILE A 228 -2.16 12.04 -24.53
CA ILE A 228 -0.97 12.87 -24.59
C ILE A 228 -1.34 14.32 -24.94
N LYS A 229 -2.13 14.55 -26.00
CA LYS A 229 -2.58 15.88 -26.40
C LYS A 229 -3.32 16.61 -25.29
N ASN A 230 -4.22 15.91 -24.59
CA ASN A 230 -4.93 16.47 -23.46
C ASN A 230 -3.99 16.86 -22.32
N GLN A 231 -3.02 15.99 -21.96
CA GLN A 231 -2.05 16.29 -20.91
C GLN A 231 -1.11 17.46 -21.29
N LYS A 232 -0.69 17.55 -22.54
CA LYS A 232 0.10 18.69 -23.03
C LYS A 232 -0.67 20.01 -22.96
N LEU A 233 -1.95 20.02 -23.30
CA LEU A 233 -2.80 21.21 -23.18
C LEU A 233 -2.89 21.70 -21.73
N ILE A 234 -3.11 20.78 -20.78
CA ILE A 234 -3.18 21.08 -19.36
C ILE A 234 -1.81 21.61 -18.88
N SER A 235 -0.72 20.93 -19.18
CA SER A 235 0.64 21.33 -18.77
C SER A 235 1.02 22.72 -19.32
N ASN A 236 0.68 23.03 -20.57
CA ASN A 236 0.93 24.34 -21.17
C ASN A 236 0.20 25.46 -20.42
N GLN A 237 -1.04 25.26 -20.02
CA GLN A 237 -1.79 26.28 -19.26
C GLN A 237 -1.13 26.61 -17.91
N PHE A 238 -0.49 25.64 -17.27
CA PHE A 238 0.22 25.84 -16.01
C PHE A 238 1.61 26.48 -16.21
N LEU A 239 2.32 26.15 -17.30
CA LEU A 239 3.65 26.72 -17.60
C LEU A 239 3.57 28.19 -18.03
N ILE A 240 2.49 28.60 -18.71
CA ILE A 240 2.28 30.00 -19.14
C ILE A 240 1.89 30.91 -17.96
N ASN A 241 1.28 30.37 -16.92
CA ASN A 241 0.80 31.13 -15.76
C ASN A 241 1.82 31.19 -14.59
N LYS A 242 3.03 30.70 -14.76
CA LYS A 242 4.18 30.87 -13.87
C LYS A 242 5.02 32.06 -14.30
#